data_097bfe20b9f2c47b9433938b69f44852
#
_entry.id   097bfe20b9f2c47b9433938b69f44852
#
_cell.length_a   1.000
_cell.length_b   1.000
_cell.length_c   1.000
_cell.angle_alpha   90.00
_cell.angle_beta   90.00
_cell.angle_gamma   90.00
#
_symmetry.space_group_name_H-M   'P 1'
#
loop_
_entity.id
_entity.type
_entity.pdbx_description
1 polymer ?
#
loop_
_entity_poly.entity_id
_entity_poly.type
_entity_poly.pdbx_seq_one_letter_code
_entity_poly.pdbx_strand_id
1 'polypeptide(L)'
;MNRPLLSVIVIAYDMSRQALNTLKSLAPSYQQNVNADDYEVILVENRSRRVMDAAAIASLPGNFRYFLRDEAGVSPAAAINFGFAQAQGQFIGLMIDGARMVTPGVIENVLMAFSLNENAMVCVPGYNLGEHEQQFHRSKGYT
;
A
#
# COMPACT_ATOMS: atom_id res chain seq x y z
N MET A 1 8.09 20.78 -8.44
CA MET A 1 7.27 19.85 -7.61
C MET A 1 8.16 19.35 -6.50
N ASN A 2 7.73 19.47 -5.26
CA ASN A 2 8.46 18.87 -4.15
C ASN A 2 8.42 17.35 -4.28
N ARG A 3 9.55 16.68 -4.05
CA ARG A 3 9.58 15.21 -3.96
C ARG A 3 8.83 14.79 -2.70
N PRO A 4 8.03 13.72 -2.74
CA PRO A 4 7.40 13.18 -1.54
C PRO A 4 8.49 12.73 -0.54
N LEU A 5 8.20 12.77 0.74
CA LEU A 5 9.11 12.24 1.76
C LEU A 5 9.09 10.71 1.79
N LEU A 6 7.91 10.10 1.60
CA LEU A 6 7.71 8.66 1.70
C LEU A 6 7.11 8.11 0.40
N SER A 7 7.66 7.01 -0.12
CA SER A 7 7.01 6.17 -1.14
C SER A 7 6.50 4.88 -0.49
N VAL A 8 5.19 4.66 -0.50
CA VAL A 8 4.58 3.41 -0.01
C VAL A 8 4.35 2.48 -1.19
N ILE A 9 5.11 1.39 -1.25
CA ILE A 9 4.99 0.37 -2.29
C ILE A 9 4.02 -0.70 -1.82
N VAL A 10 2.94 -0.92 -2.56
CA VAL A 10 1.91 -1.92 -2.29
C VAL A 10 1.95 -2.97 -3.39
N ILE A 11 2.11 -4.23 -3.02
CA ILE A 11 2.14 -5.35 -3.97
C ILE A 11 0.79 -6.06 -3.95
N ALA A 12 0.21 -6.30 -5.13
CA ALA A 12 -1.06 -6.98 -5.27
C ALA A 12 -1.00 -8.14 -6.29
N TYR A 13 -1.73 -9.21 -5.99
CA TYR A 13 -1.95 -10.34 -6.88
C TYR A 13 -3.31 -10.99 -6.59
N ASP A 14 -4.20 -11.03 -7.57
CA ASP A 14 -5.57 -11.59 -7.51
C ASP A 14 -6.41 -11.12 -6.28
N MET A 15 -6.27 -9.84 -5.93
CA MET A 15 -6.95 -9.23 -4.79
C MET A 15 -7.53 -7.84 -5.10
N SER A 16 -8.09 -7.66 -6.29
CA SER A 16 -8.52 -6.36 -6.81
C SER A 16 -9.44 -5.58 -5.87
N ARG A 17 -10.39 -6.26 -5.22
CA ARG A 17 -11.32 -5.62 -4.26
C ARG A 17 -10.62 -5.22 -2.97
N GLN A 18 -9.82 -6.12 -2.40
CA GLN A 18 -9.13 -5.89 -1.14
C GLN A 18 -8.07 -4.80 -1.29
N ALA A 19 -7.30 -4.84 -2.38
CA ALA A 19 -6.27 -3.84 -2.66
C ALA A 19 -6.88 -2.44 -2.83
N LEU A 20 -8.05 -2.31 -3.43
CA LEU A 20 -8.73 -1.02 -3.52
C LEU A 20 -9.09 -0.45 -2.12
N ASN A 21 -9.51 -1.29 -1.19
CA ASN A 21 -9.76 -0.87 0.19
C ASN A 21 -8.46 -0.46 0.91
N THR A 22 -7.36 -1.17 0.65
CA THR A 22 -6.03 -0.79 1.12
C THR A 22 -5.64 0.60 0.61
N LEU A 23 -5.79 0.86 -0.69
CA LEU A 23 -5.49 2.18 -1.27
C LEU A 23 -6.36 3.28 -0.66
N LYS A 24 -7.66 3.03 -0.47
CA LYS A 24 -8.55 3.99 0.20
C LYS A 24 -8.08 4.30 1.61
N SER A 25 -7.58 3.31 2.35
CA SER A 25 -7.04 3.53 3.70
C SER A 25 -5.70 4.29 3.71
N LEU A 26 -5.00 4.32 2.58
CA LEU A 26 -3.78 5.11 2.39
C LEU A 26 -4.06 6.50 1.80
N ALA A 27 -5.31 6.83 1.47
CA ALA A 27 -5.64 8.13 0.90
C ALA A 27 -5.53 9.26 1.95
N PRO A 28 -5.08 10.47 1.56
CA PRO A 28 -5.00 11.61 2.48
C PRO A 28 -6.34 11.98 3.12
N SER A 29 -7.45 11.67 2.46
CA SER A 29 -8.80 11.87 3.01
C SER A 29 -9.14 10.92 4.17
N TYR A 30 -8.42 9.81 4.32
CA TYR A 30 -8.57 8.84 5.41
C TYR A 30 -7.46 8.97 6.45
N GLN A 31 -6.24 9.26 6.02
CA GLN A 31 -5.10 9.49 6.91
C GLN A 31 -5.24 10.81 7.66
N GLN A 32 -4.58 10.94 8.80
CA GLN A 32 -4.64 12.12 9.66
C GLN A 32 -3.32 12.88 9.60
N ASN A 33 -3.40 14.21 9.69
CA ASN A 33 -2.28 15.15 9.84
C ASN A 33 -1.19 15.01 8.75
N VAL A 34 -1.58 14.64 7.53
CA VAL A 34 -0.69 14.52 6.38
C VAL A 34 -1.33 15.15 5.15
N ASN A 35 -0.49 15.66 4.24
CA ASN A 35 -0.92 16.22 2.97
C ASN A 35 -0.66 15.23 1.83
N ALA A 36 -1.34 15.45 0.71
CA ALA A 36 -1.16 14.62 -0.49
C ALA A 36 0.27 14.66 -1.04
N ASP A 37 1.01 15.74 -0.79
CA ASP A 37 2.39 15.92 -1.27
C ASP A 37 3.44 15.30 -0.34
N ASP A 38 3.07 14.90 0.87
CA ASP A 38 4.02 14.33 1.84
C ASP A 38 4.46 12.92 1.45
N TYR A 39 3.61 12.19 0.73
CA TYR A 39 3.87 10.81 0.32
C TYR A 39 3.23 10.45 -1.01
N GLU A 40 3.72 9.38 -1.60
CA GLU A 40 3.10 8.71 -2.75
C GLU A 40 2.79 7.25 -2.42
N VAL A 41 1.83 6.67 -3.12
CA VAL A 41 1.49 5.25 -3.06
C VAL A 41 1.71 4.64 -4.44
N ILE A 42 2.58 3.64 -4.50
CA ILE A 42 2.93 2.93 -5.72
C ILE A 42 2.33 1.54 -5.64
N LEU A 43 1.22 1.31 -6.34
CA LEU A 43 0.64 -0.02 -6.46
C LEU A 43 1.27 -0.76 -7.63
N VAL A 44 1.88 -1.90 -7.33
CA VAL A 44 2.41 -2.83 -8.32
C VAL A 44 1.59 -4.11 -8.28
N GLU A 45 0.82 -4.37 -9.33
CA GLU A 45 0.00 -5.56 -9.47
C GLU A 45 0.64 -6.54 -10.46
N ASN A 46 0.89 -7.77 -10.03
CA ASN A 46 1.18 -8.84 -10.95
C ASN A 46 -0.12 -9.33 -11.59
N ARG A 47 -0.14 -9.45 -12.92
CA ARG A 47 -1.36 -9.81 -13.67
C ARG A 47 -1.92 -11.13 -13.20
N SER A 48 -3.22 -11.11 -12.92
CA SER A 48 -4.03 -12.27 -12.53
C SER A 48 -5.31 -12.34 -13.37
N ARG A 49 -6.23 -13.21 -12.99
CA ARG A 49 -7.53 -13.33 -13.69
C ARG A 49 -8.38 -12.06 -13.58
N ARG A 50 -8.27 -11.36 -12.46
CA ARG A 50 -9.01 -10.11 -12.18
C ARG A 50 -8.01 -9.05 -11.78
N VAL A 51 -7.76 -8.13 -12.68
CA VAL A 51 -6.92 -6.96 -12.43
C VAL A 51 -7.74 -5.82 -11.85
N MET A 52 -7.06 -4.90 -11.20
CA MET A 52 -7.70 -3.72 -10.64
C MET A 52 -8.17 -2.76 -11.73
N ASP A 53 -9.21 -2.01 -11.42
CA ASP A 53 -9.70 -0.94 -12.29
C ASP A 53 -8.79 0.30 -12.15
N ALA A 54 -8.03 0.57 -13.20
CA ALA A 54 -7.14 1.72 -13.26
C ALA A 54 -7.89 3.07 -13.11
N ALA A 55 -9.12 3.15 -13.62
CA ALA A 55 -9.94 4.37 -13.48
C ALA A 55 -10.36 4.59 -12.03
N ALA A 56 -10.72 3.52 -11.31
CA ALA A 56 -11.04 3.60 -9.88
C ALA A 56 -9.83 4.06 -9.06
N ILE A 57 -8.62 3.60 -9.39
CA ILE A 57 -7.39 4.04 -8.72
C ILE A 57 -7.10 5.50 -9.04
N ALA A 58 -7.20 5.91 -10.30
CA ALA A 58 -6.95 7.28 -10.74
C ALA A 58 -7.94 8.30 -10.13
N SER A 59 -9.12 7.84 -9.68
CA SER A 59 -10.11 8.69 -9.01
C SER A 59 -9.86 8.89 -7.51
N LEU A 60 -8.90 8.16 -6.92
CA LEU A 60 -8.57 8.33 -5.51
C LEU A 60 -7.89 9.68 -5.26
N PRO A 61 -8.26 10.38 -4.18
CA PRO A 61 -7.56 11.61 -3.81
C PRO A 61 -6.16 11.28 -3.29
N GLY A 62 -5.15 11.98 -3.81
CA GLY A 62 -3.76 11.80 -3.40
C GLY A 62 -2.84 11.43 -4.56
N ASN A 63 -1.61 11.09 -4.23
CA ASN A 63 -0.57 10.77 -5.19
C ASN A 63 -0.46 9.25 -5.36
N PHE A 64 -1.33 8.68 -6.19
CA PHE A 64 -1.37 7.25 -6.49
C PHE A 64 -0.81 6.96 -7.87
N ARG A 65 0.07 5.95 -7.96
CA ARG A 65 0.65 5.45 -9.21
C ARG A 65 0.41 3.95 -9.31
N TYR A 66 -0.17 3.49 -10.42
CA TYR A 66 -0.50 2.10 -10.65
C TYR A 66 0.29 1.50 -11.79
N PHE A 67 0.84 0.33 -11.57
CA PHE A 67 1.61 -0.44 -12.54
C PHE A 67 1.12 -1.89 -12.57
N LEU A 68 0.61 -2.30 -13.74
CA LEU A 68 0.26 -3.69 -14.02
C LEU A 68 1.44 -4.37 -14.70
N ARG A 69 1.89 -5.50 -14.16
CA ARG A 69 3.03 -6.24 -14.69
C ARG A 69 2.59 -7.58 -15.25
N ASP A 70 3.09 -7.91 -16.44
CA ASP A 70 2.81 -9.16 -17.15
C ASP A 70 3.77 -10.30 -16.81
N GLU A 71 4.47 -10.23 -15.68
CA GLU A 71 5.42 -11.27 -15.27
C GLU A 71 4.70 -12.55 -14.84
N ALA A 72 5.19 -13.68 -15.39
CA ALA A 72 4.75 -15.00 -14.96
C ALA A 72 5.41 -15.33 -13.61
N GLY A 73 4.61 -15.46 -12.57
CA GLY A 73 5.08 -15.93 -11.26
C GLY A 73 4.35 -15.28 -10.10
N VAL A 74 4.27 -16.05 -9.01
CA VAL A 74 3.60 -15.61 -7.76
C VAL A 74 4.56 -14.92 -6.80
N SER A 75 5.87 -14.90 -7.11
CA SER A 75 6.85 -14.26 -6.25
C SER A 75 6.69 -12.73 -6.28
N PRO A 76 6.59 -12.07 -5.12
CA PRO A 76 6.51 -10.62 -5.06
C PRO A 76 7.84 -9.93 -5.35
N ALA A 77 8.98 -10.64 -5.38
CA ALA A 77 10.32 -10.04 -5.42
C ALA A 77 10.54 -9.14 -6.62
N ALA A 78 10.14 -9.57 -7.82
CA ALA A 78 10.29 -8.74 -9.03
C ALA A 78 9.41 -7.50 -8.99
N ALA A 79 8.17 -7.62 -8.47
CA ALA A 79 7.27 -6.49 -8.29
C ALA A 79 7.79 -5.49 -7.24
N ILE A 80 8.37 -5.99 -6.15
CA ILE A 80 9.02 -5.17 -5.12
C ILE A 80 10.18 -4.38 -5.73
N ASN A 81 11.10 -5.04 -6.43
CA ASN A 81 12.24 -4.38 -7.07
C ASN A 81 11.80 -3.34 -8.10
N PHE A 82 10.75 -3.64 -8.86
CA PHE A 82 10.15 -2.68 -9.77
C PHE A 82 9.60 -1.46 -9.01
N GLY A 83 8.84 -1.68 -7.94
CA GLY A 83 8.30 -0.60 -7.11
C GLY A 83 9.40 0.29 -6.53
N PHE A 84 10.50 -0.28 -6.05
CA PHE A 84 11.68 0.46 -5.59
C PHE A 84 12.25 1.36 -6.69
N ALA A 85 12.37 0.84 -7.91
CA ALA A 85 12.88 1.62 -9.04
C ALA A 85 11.95 2.79 -9.45
N GLN A 86 10.66 2.70 -9.12
CA GLN A 86 9.68 3.77 -9.38
C GLN A 86 9.59 4.80 -8.25
N ALA A 87 10.09 4.49 -7.06
CA ALA A 87 9.96 5.33 -5.89
C ALA A 87 10.67 6.68 -6.06
N GLN A 88 10.01 7.75 -5.64
CA GLN A 88 10.52 9.13 -5.69
C GLN A 88 10.78 9.69 -4.28
N GLY A 89 10.26 9.03 -3.25
CA GLY A 89 10.41 9.43 -1.86
C GLY A 89 11.83 9.25 -1.33
N GLN A 90 12.16 9.99 -0.29
CA GLN A 90 13.40 9.83 0.45
C GLN A 90 13.38 8.51 1.24
N PHE A 91 12.23 8.15 1.77
CA PHE A 91 11.99 6.92 2.54
C PHE A 91 11.08 5.97 1.79
N ILE A 92 11.22 4.68 2.06
CA ILE A 92 10.43 3.64 1.42
C ILE A 92 9.65 2.86 2.47
N GLY A 93 8.34 2.78 2.28
CA GLY A 93 7.46 1.84 2.95
C GLY A 93 7.13 0.67 2.02
N LEU A 94 7.05 -0.54 2.55
CA LEU A 94 6.71 -1.74 1.77
C LEU A 94 5.54 -2.48 2.40
N MET A 95 4.50 -2.73 1.60
CA MET A 95 3.35 -3.58 1.91
C MET A 95 3.32 -4.74 0.91
N ILE A 96 3.85 -5.89 1.32
CA ILE A 96 3.96 -7.08 0.44
C ILE A 96 2.58 -7.69 0.15
N ASP A 97 1.64 -7.51 1.06
CA ASP A 97 0.27 -7.97 0.93
C ASP A 97 -0.67 -6.77 0.76
N GLY A 98 -1.16 -6.58 -0.46
CA GLY A 98 -2.07 -5.49 -0.81
C GLY A 98 -3.49 -5.61 -0.21
N ALA A 99 -3.77 -6.66 0.55
CA ALA A 99 -5.06 -6.86 1.23
C ALA A 99 -5.05 -6.37 2.68
N ARG A 100 -4.24 -5.38 3.02
CA ARG A 100 -4.09 -4.86 4.39
C ARG A 100 -4.43 -3.38 4.47
N MET A 101 -5.59 -3.10 5.02
CA MET A 101 -5.95 -1.72 5.37
C MET A 101 -5.08 -1.22 6.53
N VAL A 102 -4.74 0.06 6.49
CA VAL A 102 -4.03 0.73 7.57
C VAL A 102 -4.99 1.61 8.38
N THR A 103 -4.65 1.86 9.65
CA THR A 103 -5.42 2.77 10.49
C THR A 103 -5.10 4.23 10.17
N PRO A 104 -5.99 5.19 10.46
CA PRO A 104 -5.68 6.61 10.39
C PRO A 104 -4.46 6.94 11.26
N GLY A 105 -3.57 7.78 10.77
CA GLY A 105 -2.34 8.18 11.48
C GLY A 105 -1.12 7.30 11.24
N VAL A 106 -1.22 6.19 10.50
CA VAL A 106 -0.04 5.37 10.18
C VAL A 106 1.01 6.18 9.43
N ILE A 107 0.61 6.93 8.41
CA ILE A 107 1.55 7.74 7.61
C ILE A 107 2.19 8.83 8.48
N GLU A 108 1.40 9.55 9.26
CA GLU A 108 1.91 10.57 10.20
C GLU A 108 2.98 9.99 11.13
N ASN A 109 2.68 8.86 11.78
CA ASN A 109 3.60 8.23 12.72
C ASN A 109 4.89 7.73 12.05
N VAL A 110 4.80 7.22 10.82
CA VAL A 110 5.98 6.81 10.03
C VAL A 110 6.84 8.02 9.69
N LEU A 111 6.26 9.10 9.21
CA LEU A 111 6.99 10.34 8.90
C LEU A 111 7.61 10.96 10.16
N MET A 112 6.89 10.95 11.28
CA MET A 112 7.42 11.41 12.57
C MET A 112 8.61 10.57 13.03
N ALA A 113 8.57 9.25 12.90
CA ALA A 113 9.70 8.39 13.25
C ALA A 113 10.94 8.74 12.42
N PHE A 114 10.81 8.98 11.12
CA PHE A 114 11.92 9.41 10.27
C PHE A 114 12.42 10.82 10.57
N SER A 115 11.54 11.72 11.04
CA SER A 115 11.98 13.05 11.48
C SER A 115 12.85 13.01 12.74
N LEU A 116 12.66 11.99 13.59
CA LEU A 116 13.48 11.76 14.79
C LEU A 116 14.79 11.05 14.47
N ASN A 117 14.77 10.13 13.51
CA ASN A 117 15.97 9.39 13.09
C ASN A 117 15.79 8.92 11.63
N GLU A 118 16.54 9.52 10.72
CA GLU A 118 16.50 9.18 9.29
C GLU A 118 16.97 7.74 8.96
N ASN A 119 17.71 7.12 9.86
CA ASN A 119 18.16 5.73 9.74
C ASN A 119 17.23 4.73 10.46
N ALA A 120 16.04 5.15 10.89
CA ALA A 120 15.09 4.28 11.56
C ALA A 120 14.55 3.20 10.61
N MET A 121 14.28 2.03 11.17
CA MET A 121 13.42 1.01 10.57
C MET A 121 12.08 1.04 11.31
N VAL A 122 11.01 1.38 10.62
CA VAL A 122 9.67 1.48 11.21
C VAL A 122 8.87 0.24 10.86
N CYS A 123 8.50 -0.55 11.88
CA CYS A 123 7.65 -1.71 11.72
C CYS A 123 6.22 -1.36 12.15
N VAL A 124 5.25 -1.57 11.25
CA VAL A 124 3.83 -1.39 11.55
C VAL A 124 3.23 -2.76 11.87
N PRO A 125 2.75 -2.99 13.10
CA PRO A 125 2.16 -4.28 13.47
C PRO A 125 0.84 -4.50 12.73
N GLY A 126 0.63 -5.75 12.29
CA GLY A 126 -0.63 -6.19 11.69
C GLY A 126 -1.53 -6.83 12.73
N TYR A 127 -2.84 -6.55 12.62
CA TYR A 127 -3.87 -7.16 13.45
C TYR A 127 -4.91 -7.86 12.58
N ASN A 128 -5.47 -8.95 13.07
CA ASN A 128 -6.61 -9.60 12.45
C ASN A 128 -7.91 -8.96 12.94
N LEU A 129 -8.90 -8.87 12.05
CA LEU A 129 -10.25 -8.48 12.42
C LEU A 129 -10.99 -9.73 12.96
N GLY A 130 -11.38 -9.70 14.24
CA GLY A 130 -12.07 -10.79 14.91
C GLY A 130 -11.14 -11.66 15.78
N GLU A 131 -11.72 -12.72 16.35
CA GLU A 131 -11.04 -13.59 17.33
C GLU A 131 -9.94 -14.48 16.76
N HIS A 132 -9.99 -14.74 15.45
CA HIS A 132 -9.06 -15.63 14.75
C HIS A 132 -8.63 -15.06 13.41
N GLU A 133 -7.57 -15.62 12.82
CA GLU A 133 -7.12 -15.28 11.48
C GLU A 133 -8.23 -15.54 10.44
N GLN A 134 -8.37 -14.63 9.47
CA GLN A 134 -9.44 -14.65 8.47
C GLN A 134 -9.54 -15.98 7.70
N GLN A 135 -8.42 -16.64 7.47
CA GLN A 135 -8.36 -17.92 6.76
C GLN A 135 -9.18 -19.04 7.45
N PHE A 136 -9.39 -18.95 8.77
CA PHE A 136 -10.21 -19.92 9.54
C PHE A 136 -11.70 -19.57 9.54
N HIS A 137 -12.09 -18.40 9.01
CA HIS A 137 -13.47 -17.91 9.08
C HIS A 137 -14.18 -17.80 7.73
N ARG A 138 -13.66 -18.40 6.67
CA ARG A 138 -14.33 -18.43 5.35
C ARG A 138 -15.79 -18.91 5.42
N SER A 139 -16.09 -19.86 6.31
CA SER A 139 -17.45 -20.37 6.54
C SER A 139 -18.37 -19.39 7.28
N LYS A 140 -17.84 -18.31 7.85
CA LYS A 140 -18.60 -17.28 8.61
C LYS A 140 -18.76 -15.96 7.85
N GLY A 141 -18.51 -15.93 6.55
CA GLY A 141 -18.76 -14.77 5.71
C GLY A 141 -17.68 -13.68 5.73
N TYR A 142 -16.52 -13.94 6.28
CA TYR A 142 -15.34 -13.09 6.10
C TYR A 142 -14.80 -13.31 4.69
N THR A 143 -15.11 -12.42 3.78
CA THR A 143 -14.64 -12.43 2.38
C THR A 143 -13.82 -11.19 2.08
#